data_08bda920611689a3662e4c99d7f70c78
#
_entry.id   08bda920611689a3662e4c99d7f70c78
#
_cell.length_a   1.000
_cell.length_b   1.000
_cell.length_c   1.000
_cell.angle_alpha   90.00
_cell.angle_beta   90.00
_cell.angle_gamma   90.00
#
_symmetry.space_group_name_H-M   'P 1'
#
loop_
_entity.id
_entity.type
_entity.pdbx_description
1 polymer ?
#
loop_
_entity_poly.entity_id
_entity_poly.type
_entity_poly.pdbx_seq_one_letter_code
_entity_poly.pdbx_strand_id
1 'polypeptide(L)'
;MNKIIISISGLGYVGLPVAVAFSKNNYKTIGYDINKKRVNELLKNEDITGEVSKKDLEKSDITFTSNYEDLSKANFHIITVPTPIDKFNKPDLSLIECACAQIGKILKKNDIVIIESTVYPGVTEEIAVPI
;
A
#
# COMPACT_ATOMS: atom_id res chain seq x y z
N MET A 1 24.55 -2.64 5.25
CA MET A 1 23.18 -2.08 5.36
C MET A 1 22.22 -2.93 4.53
N ASN A 2 21.11 -3.32 5.11
CA ASN A 2 20.09 -4.05 4.35
C ASN A 2 19.48 -3.13 3.29
N LYS A 3 19.32 -3.65 2.08
CA LYS A 3 18.69 -2.90 0.98
C LYS A 3 17.24 -2.59 1.36
N ILE A 4 16.83 -1.33 1.25
CA ILE A 4 15.44 -0.93 1.47
C ILE A 4 14.60 -1.45 0.31
N ILE A 5 13.56 -2.21 0.64
CA ILE A 5 12.52 -2.66 -0.29
C ILE A 5 11.19 -2.18 0.27
N ILE A 6 10.45 -1.46 -0.53
CA ILE A 6 9.23 -0.78 -0.11
C ILE A 6 8.01 -1.56 -0.59
N SER A 7 7.04 -1.76 0.28
CA SER A 7 5.72 -2.22 -0.12
C SER A 7 4.66 -1.15 0.10
N ILE A 8 3.74 -1.05 -0.84
CA ILE A 8 2.59 -0.14 -0.77
C ILE A 8 1.32 -1.01 -0.77
N SER A 9 0.53 -0.92 0.29
CA SER A 9 -0.74 -1.63 0.44
C SER A 9 -1.92 -0.68 0.17
N GLY A 10 -2.61 -0.91 -0.94
CA GLY A 10 -3.64 -0.03 -1.50
C GLY A 10 -3.10 0.83 -2.64
N LEU A 11 -3.54 0.55 -3.88
CA LEU A 11 -3.05 1.22 -5.10
C LEU A 11 -4.12 2.14 -5.70
N GLY A 12 -4.74 2.93 -4.85
CA GLY A 12 -5.71 3.97 -5.24
C GLY A 12 -5.05 5.31 -5.56
N TYR A 13 -5.79 6.40 -5.29
CA TYR A 13 -5.36 7.78 -5.56
C TYR A 13 -4.09 8.21 -4.84
N VAL A 14 -3.79 7.64 -3.69
CA VAL A 14 -2.58 7.96 -2.90
C VAL A 14 -1.50 6.93 -3.14
N GLY A 15 -1.82 5.64 -3.03
CA GLY A 15 -0.82 4.57 -3.03
C GLY A 15 -0.09 4.41 -4.35
N LEU A 16 -0.78 4.51 -5.49
CA LEU A 16 -0.13 4.36 -6.79
C LEU A 16 0.88 5.48 -7.08
N PRO A 17 0.56 6.78 -6.92
CA PRO A 17 1.54 7.86 -7.06
C PRO A 17 2.75 7.69 -6.12
N VAL A 18 2.53 7.26 -4.87
CA VAL A 18 3.61 7.01 -3.91
C VAL A 18 4.52 5.87 -4.39
N ALA A 19 3.94 4.75 -4.87
CA ALA A 19 4.70 3.63 -5.42
C ALA A 19 5.57 4.05 -6.60
N VAL A 20 5.02 4.84 -7.53
CA VAL A 20 5.75 5.38 -8.68
C VAL A 20 6.86 6.32 -8.25
N ALA A 21 6.62 7.19 -7.26
CA ALA A 21 7.64 8.10 -6.75
C ALA A 21 8.84 7.35 -6.16
N PHE A 22 8.62 6.30 -5.38
CA PHE A 22 9.71 5.47 -4.86
C PHE A 22 10.46 4.73 -5.98
N SER A 23 9.74 4.15 -6.94
CA SER A 23 10.35 3.48 -8.08
C SER A 23 11.22 4.44 -8.91
N LYS A 24 10.75 5.67 -9.17
CA LYS A 24 11.55 6.71 -9.86
C LYS A 24 12.83 7.09 -9.11
N ASN A 25 12.86 6.92 -7.80
CA ASN A 25 14.03 7.15 -6.96
C ASN A 25 14.87 5.87 -6.72
N ASN A 26 14.73 4.87 -7.59
CA ASN A 26 15.49 3.62 -7.59
C ASN A 26 15.28 2.73 -6.35
N TYR A 27 14.16 2.88 -5.63
CA TYR A 27 13.77 1.94 -4.61
C TYR A 27 13.02 0.77 -5.25
N LYS A 28 13.41 -0.45 -4.93
CA LYS A 28 12.63 -1.63 -5.28
C LYS A 28 11.27 -1.54 -4.59
N THR A 29 10.20 -1.55 -5.40
CA THR A 29 8.85 -1.28 -4.92
C THR A 29 7.91 -2.43 -5.26
N ILE A 30 7.11 -2.85 -4.28
CA ILE A 30 6.05 -3.85 -4.43
C ILE A 30 4.72 -3.14 -4.19
N GLY A 31 3.85 -3.12 -5.17
CA GLY A 31 2.51 -2.57 -5.08
C GLY A 31 1.48 -3.68 -4.89
N TYR A 32 0.75 -3.65 -3.79
CA TYR A 32 -0.29 -4.61 -3.46
C TYR A 32 -1.67 -3.95 -3.45
N ASP A 33 -2.62 -4.62 -4.07
CA ASP A 33 -4.04 -4.30 -3.92
C ASP A 33 -4.86 -5.59 -3.83
N ILE A 34 -5.81 -5.63 -2.89
CA ILE A 34 -6.72 -6.77 -2.74
C ILE A 34 -7.63 -6.95 -3.96
N ASN A 35 -7.88 -5.86 -4.70
CA ASN A 35 -8.69 -5.87 -5.90
C ASN A 35 -7.86 -6.36 -7.10
N LYS A 36 -8.04 -7.63 -7.45
CA LYS A 36 -7.37 -8.27 -8.59
C LYS A 36 -7.58 -7.52 -9.92
N LYS A 37 -8.76 -6.91 -10.11
CA LYS A 37 -9.03 -6.12 -11.32
C LYS A 37 -8.09 -4.92 -11.38
N ARG A 38 -7.91 -4.21 -10.27
CA ARG A 38 -6.96 -3.09 -10.16
C ARG A 38 -5.53 -3.52 -10.49
N VAL A 39 -5.07 -4.62 -9.94
CA VAL A 39 -3.74 -5.17 -10.24
C VAL A 39 -3.60 -5.51 -11.73
N ASN A 40 -4.61 -6.15 -12.33
CA ASN A 40 -4.58 -6.49 -13.75
C ASN A 40 -4.54 -5.26 -14.68
N GLU A 41 -5.19 -4.16 -14.31
CA GLU A 41 -5.12 -2.88 -15.02
C GLU A 41 -3.69 -2.32 -14.96
N LEU A 42 -3.10 -2.28 -13.77
CA LEU A 42 -1.74 -1.76 -13.57
C LEU A 42 -0.67 -2.61 -14.29
N LEU A 43 -0.85 -3.93 -14.36
CA LEU A 43 0.03 -4.81 -15.14
C LEU A 43 -0.01 -4.53 -16.65
N LYS A 44 -1.07 -3.87 -17.14
CA LYS A 44 -1.19 -3.38 -18.51
C LYS A 44 -0.76 -1.93 -18.68
N ASN A 45 -0.20 -1.33 -17.63
CA ASN A 45 0.15 0.09 -17.56
C ASN A 45 -1.08 1.02 -17.74
N GLU A 46 -2.23 0.61 -17.23
CA GLU A 46 -3.48 1.37 -17.25
C GLU A 46 -3.82 1.83 -15.83
N ASP A 47 -4.02 3.13 -15.67
CA ASP A 47 -4.48 3.73 -14.42
C ASP A 47 -5.82 4.41 -14.61
N ILE A 48 -6.90 3.73 -14.15
CA ILE A 48 -8.26 4.27 -14.24
C ILE A 48 -8.50 5.45 -13.29
N THR A 49 -7.64 5.66 -12.29
CA THR A 49 -7.75 6.83 -11.41
C THR A 49 -7.24 8.11 -12.06
N GLY A 50 -6.45 7.99 -13.12
CA GLY A 50 -5.89 9.12 -13.85
C GLY A 50 -4.77 9.86 -13.12
N GLU A 51 -4.27 9.33 -12.02
CA GLU A 51 -3.22 9.97 -11.20
C GLU A 51 -1.82 9.77 -11.79
N VAL A 52 -1.61 8.66 -12.50
CA VAL A 52 -0.31 8.29 -13.07
C VAL A 52 -0.44 8.05 -14.56
N SER A 53 0.44 8.67 -15.34
CA SER A 53 0.45 8.48 -16.80
C SER A 53 0.92 7.07 -17.19
N LYS A 54 0.43 6.57 -18.33
CA LYS A 54 0.89 5.30 -18.91
C LYS A 54 2.42 5.27 -19.04
N LYS A 55 3.00 6.36 -19.52
CA LYS A 55 4.46 6.51 -19.68
C LYS A 55 5.22 6.37 -18.36
N ASP A 56 4.65 6.87 -17.27
CA ASP A 56 5.27 6.76 -15.95
C ASP A 56 5.17 5.33 -15.40
N LEU A 57 4.06 4.64 -15.65
CA LEU A 57 3.91 3.23 -15.31
C LEU A 57 4.88 2.35 -16.10
N GLU A 58 4.99 2.54 -17.41
CA GLU A 58 5.93 1.81 -18.27
C GLU A 58 7.39 1.96 -17.85
N LYS A 59 7.75 3.10 -17.27
CA LYS A 59 9.12 3.38 -16.80
C LYS A 59 9.37 2.96 -15.36
N SER A 60 8.32 2.62 -14.63
CA SER A 60 8.45 2.22 -13.23
C SER A 60 8.87 0.75 -13.11
N ASP A 61 9.74 0.46 -12.13
CA ASP A 61 10.11 -0.90 -11.73
C ASP A 61 9.31 -1.30 -10.48
N ILE A 62 8.00 -1.49 -10.67
CA ILE A 62 7.08 -1.87 -9.61
C ILE A 62 6.60 -3.30 -9.87
N THR A 63 6.71 -4.15 -8.86
CA THR A 63 6.08 -5.47 -8.87
C THR A 63 4.66 -5.34 -8.35
N PHE A 64 3.65 -5.42 -9.21
CA PHE A 64 2.25 -5.41 -8.81
C PHE A 64 1.75 -6.81 -8.46
N THR A 65 1.05 -6.95 -7.35
CA THR A 65 0.51 -8.23 -6.86
C THR A 65 -0.82 -8.06 -6.12
N SER A 66 -1.63 -9.10 -6.15
CA SER A 66 -2.82 -9.25 -5.29
C SER A 66 -2.64 -10.31 -4.20
N ASN A 67 -1.41 -10.83 -4.03
CA ASN A 67 -1.07 -11.74 -2.94
C ASN A 67 -0.26 -10.99 -1.88
N TYR A 68 -0.83 -10.81 -0.67
CA TYR A 68 -0.16 -10.09 0.41
C TYR A 68 1.14 -10.77 0.89
N GLU A 69 1.29 -12.08 0.69
CA GLU A 69 2.51 -12.81 1.07
C GLU A 69 3.75 -12.32 0.31
N ASP A 70 3.58 -11.77 -0.90
CA ASP A 70 4.67 -11.16 -1.65
C ASP A 70 5.31 -9.96 -0.94
N LEU A 71 4.56 -9.32 -0.04
CA LEU A 71 5.04 -8.19 0.77
C LEU A 71 6.12 -8.61 1.77
N SER A 72 6.23 -9.90 2.09
CA SER A 72 7.29 -10.44 2.96
C SER A 72 8.71 -10.15 2.46
N LYS A 73 8.87 -9.84 1.18
CA LYS A 73 10.15 -9.44 0.56
C LYS A 73 10.56 -8.02 0.92
N ALA A 74 9.62 -7.19 1.39
CA ALA A 74 9.86 -5.81 1.79
C ALA A 74 10.32 -5.72 3.25
N ASN A 75 10.85 -4.56 3.62
CA ASN A 75 11.23 -4.19 4.98
C ASN A 75 10.75 -2.78 5.37
N PHE A 76 10.02 -2.15 4.46
CA PHE A 76 9.41 -0.84 4.67
C PHE A 76 7.99 -0.90 4.08
N HIS A 77 6.98 -0.92 4.95
CA HIS A 77 5.58 -1.15 4.57
C HIS A 77 4.77 0.13 4.74
N ILE A 78 4.12 0.58 3.67
CA ILE A 78 3.28 1.77 3.67
C ILE A 78 1.84 1.35 3.38
N ILE A 79 0.92 1.70 4.28
CA ILE A 79 -0.50 1.42 4.17
C ILE A 79 -1.21 2.69 3.68
N THR A 80 -1.84 2.60 2.51
CA THR A 80 -2.53 3.70 1.82
C THR A 80 -3.97 3.32 1.44
N VAL A 81 -4.58 2.43 2.20
CA VAL A 81 -5.97 2.01 1.97
C VAL A 81 -6.93 3.14 2.28
N PRO A 82 -8.10 3.23 1.59
CA PRO A 82 -9.09 4.24 1.87
C PRO A 82 -9.72 4.08 3.27
N THR A 83 -10.17 5.19 3.83
CA THR A 83 -10.88 5.28 5.11
C THR A 83 -12.26 5.90 4.89
N PRO A 84 -13.22 5.16 4.33
CA PRO A 84 -14.55 5.68 4.08
C PRO A 84 -15.27 5.97 5.41
N ILE A 85 -16.34 6.77 5.32
CA ILE A 85 -17.29 6.93 6.41
C ILE A 85 -18.45 5.98 6.24
N ASP A 86 -18.97 5.46 7.34
CA ASP A 86 -20.18 4.64 7.35
C ASP A 86 -21.46 5.50 7.19
N LYS A 87 -22.62 4.84 7.15
CA LYS A 87 -23.93 5.50 7.07
C LYS A 87 -24.27 6.43 8.24
N PHE A 88 -23.51 6.38 9.32
CA PHE A 88 -23.63 7.24 10.50
C PHE A 88 -22.55 8.33 10.56
N ASN A 89 -21.82 8.58 9.47
CA ASN A 89 -20.69 9.50 9.39
C ASN A 89 -19.53 9.16 10.34
N LYS A 90 -19.39 7.87 10.71
CA LYS A 90 -18.26 7.40 11.50
C LYS A 90 -17.18 6.81 10.58
N PRO A 91 -15.89 7.00 10.89
CA PRO A 91 -14.81 6.38 10.14
C PRO A 91 -14.94 4.84 10.14
N ASP A 92 -14.91 4.24 8.94
CA ASP A 92 -14.83 2.79 8.78
C ASP A 92 -13.36 2.39 8.70
N LEU A 93 -12.85 1.76 9.74
CA LEU A 93 -11.45 1.33 9.85
C LEU A 93 -11.21 -0.10 9.37
N SER A 94 -12.23 -0.80 8.88
CA SER A 94 -12.13 -2.21 8.49
C SER A 94 -11.03 -2.49 7.47
N LEU A 95 -10.80 -1.57 6.52
CA LEU A 95 -9.75 -1.71 5.52
C LEU A 95 -8.34 -1.55 6.13
N ILE A 96 -8.18 -0.63 7.08
CA ILE A 96 -6.92 -0.45 7.82
C ILE A 96 -6.64 -1.68 8.68
N GLU A 97 -7.62 -2.15 9.44
CA GLU A 97 -7.49 -3.34 10.28
C GLU A 97 -7.11 -4.57 9.45
N CYS A 98 -7.75 -4.76 8.29
CA CYS A 98 -7.40 -5.82 7.35
C CYS A 98 -5.97 -5.70 6.84
N ALA A 99 -5.54 -4.51 6.42
CA ALA A 99 -4.19 -4.28 5.93
C ALA A 99 -3.15 -4.50 7.04
N CYS A 100 -3.41 -4.00 8.26
CA CYS A 100 -2.55 -4.23 9.41
C CYS A 100 -2.43 -5.73 9.75
N ALA A 101 -3.53 -6.47 9.74
CA ALA A 101 -3.53 -7.91 10.00
C ALA A 101 -2.74 -8.70 8.93
N GLN A 102 -2.81 -8.28 7.67
CA GLN A 102 -2.00 -8.89 6.60
C GLN A 102 -0.52 -8.60 6.78
N ILE A 103 -0.16 -7.34 7.06
CA ILE A 103 1.24 -6.96 7.31
C ILE A 103 1.75 -7.65 8.58
N GLY A 104 0.99 -7.69 9.66
CA GLY A 104 1.37 -8.35 10.92
C GLY A 104 1.78 -9.82 10.73
N LYS A 105 1.14 -10.55 9.82
CA LYS A 105 1.48 -11.95 9.51
C LYS A 105 2.85 -12.13 8.84
N ILE A 106 3.36 -11.12 8.16
CA ILE A 106 4.60 -11.19 7.37
C ILE A 106 5.71 -10.30 7.94
N LEU A 107 5.42 -9.54 8.98
CA LEU A 107 6.33 -8.58 9.59
C LEU A 107 7.56 -9.29 10.20
N LYS A 108 8.73 -8.70 9.98
CA LYS A 108 10.00 -9.20 10.49
C LYS A 108 10.63 -8.17 11.45
N LYS A 109 11.55 -8.63 12.27
CA LYS A 109 12.31 -7.75 13.15
C LYS A 109 13.02 -6.65 12.36
N ASN A 110 12.86 -5.40 12.81
CA ASN A 110 13.38 -4.17 12.21
C ASN A 110 12.65 -3.71 10.94
N ASP A 111 11.56 -4.34 10.54
CA ASP A 111 10.70 -3.77 9.52
C ASP A 111 10.03 -2.48 10.04
N ILE A 112 9.74 -1.56 9.14
CA ILE A 112 9.06 -0.30 9.44
C ILE A 112 7.69 -0.32 8.79
N VAL A 113 6.66 0.06 9.55
CA VAL A 113 5.29 0.22 9.06
C VAL A 113 4.85 1.67 9.18
N ILE A 114 4.33 2.22 8.09
CA ILE A 114 3.80 3.58 8.03
C ILE A 114 2.34 3.51 7.60
N ILE A 115 1.48 4.24 8.31
CA ILE A 115 0.08 4.44 7.95
C ILE A 115 -0.05 5.83 7.34
N GLU A 116 -0.26 5.89 6.02
CA GLU A 116 -0.52 7.10 5.25
C GLU A 116 -2.02 7.34 5.03
N SER A 117 -2.85 6.36 5.38
CA SER A 117 -4.31 6.53 5.35
C SER A 117 -4.72 7.65 6.31
N THR A 118 -5.71 8.46 5.90
CA THR A 118 -6.26 9.51 6.76
C THR A 118 -7.02 8.88 7.92
N VAL A 119 -6.53 9.08 9.14
CA VAL A 119 -7.10 8.54 10.36
C VAL A 119 -7.22 9.63 11.43
N TYR A 120 -8.13 9.44 12.38
CA TYR A 120 -8.22 10.31 13.56
C TYR A 120 -7.10 10.00 14.56
N PRO A 121 -6.75 10.95 15.46
CA PRO A 121 -5.71 10.74 16.47
C PRO A 121 -5.96 9.50 17.33
N GLY A 122 -4.91 8.69 17.53
CA GLY A 122 -4.95 7.47 18.34
C GLY A 122 -5.14 6.17 17.56
N VAL A 123 -5.60 6.22 16.30
CA VAL A 123 -5.83 4.99 15.51
C VAL A 123 -4.56 4.17 15.35
N THR A 124 -3.43 4.82 15.13
CA THR A 124 -2.16 4.10 14.94
C THR A 124 -1.78 3.34 16.19
N GLU A 125 -1.80 3.98 17.34
CA GLU A 125 -1.35 3.42 18.62
C GLU A 125 -2.37 2.46 19.24
N GLU A 126 -3.65 2.76 19.11
CA GLU A 126 -4.72 2.05 19.84
C GLU A 126 -5.32 0.90 19.01
N ILE A 127 -5.27 0.99 17.69
CA ILE A 127 -5.89 0.03 16.78
C ILE A 127 -4.86 -0.70 15.94
N ALA A 128 -4.01 0.01 15.20
CA ALA A 128 -3.10 -0.61 14.25
C ALA A 128 -1.94 -1.36 14.93
N VAL A 129 -1.33 -0.77 15.96
CA VAL A 129 -0.18 -1.39 16.66
C VAL A 129 -0.56 -2.68 17.39
N PRO A 130 -1.73 -2.81 18.06
CA PRO A 130 -2.14 -4.05 18.72
C PRO A 130 -2.44 -5.23 17.78
N ILE A 131 -2.74 -4.97 16.49
CA ILE A 131 -3.02 -6.00 15.48
C ILE A 131 -1.72 -6.68 15.02
#